data_8f3f6c1974d0a2875e723a7571f16212
#
_entry.id   8f3f6c1974d0a2875e723a7571f16212
#
_cell.length_a   1.000
_cell.length_b   1.000
_cell.length_c   1.000
_cell.angle_alpha   90.00
_cell.angle_beta   90.00
_cell.angle_gamma   90.00
#
_symmetry.space_group_name_H-M   'P 1'
#
loop_
_entity.id
_entity.type
_entity.pdbx_description
1 polymer ?
#
loop_
_entity_poly.entity_id
_entity_poly.type
_entity_poly.pdbx_seq_one_letter_code
_entity_poly.pdbx_strand_id
1 'polypeptide(L)'
;MATEMNELLTNGLDRAVELMVVAAHNSFRFGGRNTVKIARLTTEDQQEIAQFCYSLGDMSPLAARDGRFLMELIKEPCALMMFGDRRKSDLNFNCGACGYKTCAEMNRAEEVESLTARGPSCQFKAINLNIAAGAAASMAWRLGLYCRVFSTLGFASFALNKMENVDMAVTVSVSVAKNDPYFDRHQYWTDEHWKETFNKEFPTFTRGFIGAIEQE
;
A
#
# COMPACT_ATOMS: atom_id res chain seq x y z
N MET A 1 19.28 35.22 -2.42
CA MET A 1 18.92 34.57 -3.71
C MET A 1 17.54 33.97 -3.56
N ALA A 2 16.69 34.03 -4.58
CA ALA A 2 15.39 33.37 -4.53
C ALA A 2 15.58 31.85 -4.68
N THR A 3 14.85 31.07 -3.91
CA THR A 3 14.82 29.59 -4.03
C THR A 3 13.90 29.21 -5.20
N GLU A 4 14.35 28.33 -6.06
CA GLU A 4 13.54 27.87 -7.17
C GLU A 4 12.34 27.04 -6.73
N MET A 5 11.25 27.08 -7.52
CA MET A 5 10.00 26.39 -7.21
C MET A 5 10.19 24.88 -6.99
N ASN A 6 11.02 24.22 -7.80
CA ASN A 6 11.26 22.77 -7.66
C ASN A 6 11.92 22.40 -6.33
N GLU A 7 12.86 23.23 -5.86
CA GLU A 7 13.48 23.04 -4.55
C GLU A 7 12.46 23.22 -3.42
N LEU A 8 11.60 24.23 -3.52
CA LEU A 8 10.52 24.45 -2.55
C LEU A 8 9.52 23.30 -2.51
N LEU A 9 9.16 22.75 -3.68
CA LEU A 9 8.27 21.58 -3.78
C LEU A 9 8.90 20.34 -3.14
N THR A 10 10.17 20.08 -3.41
CA THR A 10 10.89 18.94 -2.82
C THR A 10 11.00 19.08 -1.29
N ASN A 11 11.38 20.26 -0.80
CA ASN A 11 11.44 20.51 0.63
C ASN A 11 10.05 20.42 1.28
N GLY A 12 9.01 20.88 0.59
CA GLY A 12 7.62 20.77 1.05
C GLY A 12 7.17 19.33 1.15
N LEU A 13 7.51 18.50 0.17
CA LEU A 13 7.23 17.05 0.19
C LEU A 13 7.90 16.37 1.39
N ASP A 14 9.17 16.66 1.66
CA ASP A 14 9.90 16.04 2.78
C ASP A 14 9.24 16.37 4.12
N ARG A 15 8.88 17.63 4.35
CA ARG A 15 8.15 18.05 5.57
C ARG A 15 6.76 17.43 5.66
N ALA A 16 6.08 17.28 4.53
CA ALA A 16 4.78 16.61 4.49
C ALA A 16 4.90 15.13 4.87
N VAL A 17 5.92 14.43 4.39
CA VAL A 17 6.20 13.04 4.77
C VAL A 17 6.43 12.91 6.28
N GLU A 18 7.16 13.82 6.90
CA GLU A 18 7.34 13.86 8.37
C GLU A 18 5.99 14.00 9.10
N LEU A 19 5.12 14.91 8.65
CA LEU A 19 3.79 15.09 9.23
C LEU A 19 2.86 13.89 8.98
N MET A 20 2.98 13.21 7.84
CA MET A 20 2.28 11.96 7.55
C MET A 20 2.69 10.86 8.54
N VAL A 21 3.99 10.75 8.89
CA VAL A 21 4.48 9.81 9.90
C VAL A 21 3.87 10.13 11.26
N VAL A 22 3.83 11.41 11.67
CA VAL A 22 3.19 11.84 12.93
C VAL A 22 1.71 11.46 12.95
N ALA A 23 0.96 11.74 11.86
CA ALA A 23 -0.45 11.41 11.76
C ALA A 23 -0.70 9.90 11.85
N ALA A 24 0.11 9.10 11.17
CA ALA A 24 0.06 7.65 11.23
C ALA A 24 0.42 7.12 12.63
N HIS A 25 1.47 7.67 13.23
CA HIS A 25 1.92 7.28 14.57
C HIS A 25 0.85 7.52 15.63
N ASN A 26 0.12 8.61 15.55
CA ASN A 26 -0.90 9.02 16.50
C ASN A 26 -2.33 8.60 16.10
N SER A 27 -2.49 7.81 15.03
CA SER A 27 -3.80 7.33 14.58
C SER A 27 -4.44 6.40 15.61
N PHE A 28 -5.77 6.28 15.55
CA PHE A 28 -6.52 5.32 16.36
C PHE A 28 -6.00 3.89 16.16
N ARG A 29 -6.02 3.09 17.25
CA ARG A 29 -5.62 1.68 17.23
C ARG A 29 -6.43 0.86 18.20
N PHE A 30 -6.83 -0.32 17.73
CA PHE A 30 -7.35 -1.34 18.62
C PHE A 30 -6.25 -1.76 19.60
N GLY A 31 -6.61 -1.84 20.88
CA GLY A 31 -5.70 -2.24 21.95
C GLY A 31 -4.71 -1.16 22.40
N GLY A 32 -4.73 0.03 21.81
CA GLY A 32 -3.89 1.18 22.20
C GLY A 32 -2.38 1.00 21.99
N ARG A 33 -1.94 -0.11 21.38
CA ARG A 33 -0.51 -0.40 21.15
C ARG A 33 -0.12 -0.03 19.72
N ASN A 34 0.97 0.71 19.59
CA ASN A 34 1.57 1.02 18.31
C ASN A 34 2.61 -0.04 17.95
N THR A 35 2.27 -0.92 17.02
CA THR A 35 3.16 -1.94 16.49
C THR A 35 3.50 -1.75 15.02
N VAL A 36 2.79 -0.82 14.35
CA VAL A 36 3.01 -0.50 12.95
C VAL A 36 4.36 0.17 12.78
N LYS A 37 5.19 -0.43 11.95
CA LYS A 37 6.46 0.15 11.50
C LYS A 37 6.21 1.01 10.27
N ILE A 38 6.93 2.10 10.17
CA ILE A 38 6.82 3.05 9.06
C ILE A 38 8.23 3.36 8.55
N ALA A 39 8.42 3.28 7.24
CA ALA A 39 9.66 3.69 6.59
C ALA A 39 9.36 4.47 5.31
N ARG A 40 10.17 5.47 5.01
CA ARG A 40 10.26 6.05 3.67
C ARG A 40 11.24 5.21 2.87
N LEU A 41 10.81 4.73 1.72
CA LEU A 41 11.64 3.93 0.81
C LEU A 41 12.55 4.84 -0.01
N THR A 42 13.78 4.39 -0.24
CA THR A 42 14.74 5.12 -1.08
C THR A 42 14.30 5.10 -2.56
N THR A 43 14.93 5.90 -3.39
CA THR A 43 14.67 5.88 -4.84
C THR A 43 15.03 4.51 -5.44
N GLU A 44 16.12 3.92 -4.97
CA GLU A 44 16.57 2.58 -5.38
C GLU A 44 15.53 1.52 -4.99
N ASP A 45 14.99 1.56 -3.76
CA ASP A 45 13.92 0.68 -3.33
C ASP A 45 12.68 0.82 -4.21
N GLN A 46 12.30 2.05 -4.54
CA GLN A 46 11.16 2.33 -5.40
C GLN A 46 11.36 1.76 -6.81
N GLN A 47 12.57 1.86 -7.37
CA GLN A 47 12.93 1.28 -8.66
C GLN A 47 12.83 -0.25 -8.63
N GLU A 48 13.38 -0.90 -7.62
CA GLU A 48 13.31 -2.35 -7.46
C GLU A 48 11.86 -2.84 -7.33
N ILE A 49 11.05 -2.16 -6.51
CA ILE A 49 9.62 -2.46 -6.35
C ILE A 49 8.88 -2.32 -7.67
N ALA A 50 9.14 -1.23 -8.41
CA ALA A 50 8.50 -0.98 -9.70
C ALA A 50 8.85 -2.06 -10.72
N GLN A 51 10.12 -2.46 -10.81
CA GLN A 51 10.58 -3.52 -11.70
C GLN A 51 9.99 -4.89 -11.31
N PHE A 52 9.99 -5.20 -10.01
CA PHE A 52 9.39 -6.44 -9.50
C PHE A 52 7.90 -6.51 -9.83
N CYS A 53 7.13 -5.46 -9.53
CA CYS A 53 5.72 -5.40 -9.90
C CYS A 53 5.51 -5.57 -11.41
N TYR A 54 6.34 -4.93 -12.23
CA TYR A 54 6.26 -5.03 -13.68
C TYR A 54 6.53 -6.46 -14.17
N SER A 55 7.49 -7.16 -13.57
CA SER A 55 7.82 -8.54 -13.93
C SER A 55 6.72 -9.56 -13.61
N LEU A 56 5.75 -9.20 -12.76
CA LEU A 56 4.60 -10.04 -12.42
C LEU A 56 3.47 -9.97 -13.47
N GLY A 57 3.67 -9.36 -14.63
CA GLY A 57 2.63 -9.08 -15.61
C GLY A 57 1.76 -10.26 -16.01
N ASP A 58 2.36 -11.44 -16.14
CA ASP A 58 1.63 -12.67 -16.49
C ASP A 58 0.77 -13.21 -15.35
N MET A 59 1.17 -12.95 -14.10
CA MET A 59 0.45 -13.37 -12.90
C MET A 59 -0.56 -12.33 -12.43
N SER A 60 -0.20 -11.04 -12.54
CA SER A 60 -0.97 -9.92 -12.03
C SER A 60 -0.81 -8.68 -12.92
N PRO A 61 -1.68 -8.50 -13.93
CA PRO A 61 -1.70 -7.27 -14.73
C PRO A 61 -1.87 -6.00 -13.90
N LEU A 62 -2.56 -6.05 -12.74
CA LEU A 62 -2.66 -4.92 -11.82
C LEU A 62 -1.32 -4.55 -11.21
N ALA A 63 -0.53 -5.54 -10.78
CA ALA A 63 0.81 -5.29 -10.26
C ALA A 63 1.71 -4.67 -11.33
N ALA A 64 1.70 -5.22 -12.56
CA ALA A 64 2.47 -4.68 -13.67
C ALA A 64 2.10 -3.23 -14.01
N ARG A 65 0.80 -2.90 -14.00
CA ARG A 65 0.32 -1.53 -14.16
C ARG A 65 0.86 -0.60 -13.09
N ASP A 66 0.76 -1.01 -11.83
CA ASP A 66 1.21 -0.19 -10.70
C ASP A 66 2.74 -0.08 -10.70
N GLY A 67 3.46 -1.10 -11.19
CA GLY A 67 4.90 -1.03 -11.45
C GLY A 67 5.26 0.02 -12.51
N ARG A 68 4.60 0.00 -13.67
CA ARG A 68 4.79 1.04 -14.71
C ARG A 68 4.48 2.44 -14.19
N PHE A 69 3.39 2.56 -13.46
CA PHE A 69 3.02 3.82 -12.84
C PHE A 69 4.13 4.34 -11.92
N LEU A 70 4.69 3.48 -11.05
CA LEU A 70 5.78 3.89 -10.16
C LEU A 70 7.05 4.26 -10.92
N MET A 71 7.39 3.54 -12.01
CA MET A 71 8.53 3.89 -12.89
C MET A 71 8.43 5.31 -13.46
N GLU A 72 7.20 5.75 -13.79
CA GLU A 72 6.99 7.11 -14.28
C GLU A 72 6.98 8.12 -13.13
N LEU A 73 6.34 7.78 -12.02
CA LEU A 73 6.21 8.69 -10.88
C LEU A 73 7.56 9.08 -10.26
N ILE A 74 8.51 8.16 -10.18
CA ILE A 74 9.84 8.44 -9.60
C ILE A 74 10.69 9.43 -10.40
N LYS A 75 10.26 9.83 -11.60
CA LYS A 75 10.87 10.91 -12.37
C LYS A 75 10.48 12.30 -11.86
N GLU A 76 9.46 12.37 -11.02
CA GLU A 76 8.93 13.58 -10.38
C GLU A 76 9.21 13.54 -8.87
N PRO A 77 9.17 14.69 -8.17
CA PRO A 77 9.30 14.69 -6.72
C PRO A 77 8.17 13.89 -6.07
N CYS A 78 8.51 12.70 -5.57
CA CYS A 78 7.57 11.78 -4.92
C CYS A 78 8.21 11.07 -3.73
N ALA A 79 7.40 10.43 -2.91
CA ALA A 79 7.84 9.54 -1.86
C ALA A 79 6.92 8.30 -1.80
N LEU A 80 7.52 7.16 -1.56
CA LEU A 80 6.82 5.92 -1.26
C LEU A 80 7.10 5.55 0.20
N MET A 81 6.04 5.47 0.99
CA MET A 81 6.12 5.11 2.40
C MET A 81 5.60 3.70 2.59
N MET A 82 6.37 2.84 3.23
CA MET A 82 5.97 1.50 3.60
C MET A 82 5.47 1.47 5.04
N PHE A 83 4.33 0.85 5.23
CA PHE A 83 3.74 0.53 6.52
C PHE A 83 3.74 -0.98 6.66
N GLY A 84 4.25 -1.49 7.77
CA GLY A 84 4.32 -2.92 8.00
C GLY A 84 3.98 -3.30 9.44
N ASP A 85 3.45 -4.50 9.64
CA ASP A 85 3.21 -5.06 10.97
C ASP A 85 3.43 -6.57 10.98
N ARG A 86 3.55 -7.14 12.19
CA ARG A 86 3.66 -8.58 12.40
C ARG A 86 2.29 -9.23 12.42
N ARG A 87 2.22 -10.50 12.02
CA ARG A 87 1.01 -11.31 12.02
C ARG A 87 0.50 -11.66 13.40
N LYS A 88 1.42 -11.86 14.38
CA LYS A 88 1.10 -12.33 15.72
C LYS A 88 0.38 -11.27 16.54
N SER A 89 -0.68 -11.69 17.21
CA SER A 89 -1.44 -10.83 18.13
C SER A 89 -0.68 -10.64 19.44
N ASP A 90 -0.60 -9.40 19.89
CA ASP A 90 -0.17 -9.00 21.24
C ASP A 90 -1.33 -8.36 22.04
N LEU A 91 -2.55 -8.39 21.48
CA LEU A 91 -3.72 -7.74 22.06
C LEU A 91 -4.45 -8.62 23.09
N ASN A 92 -4.31 -9.93 22.99
CA ASN A 92 -4.95 -10.93 23.85
C ASN A 92 -6.48 -10.80 23.99
N PHE A 93 -7.16 -10.29 22.95
CA PHE A 93 -8.62 -10.13 22.97
C PHE A 93 -9.40 -11.43 22.92
N ASN A 94 -8.79 -12.51 22.43
CA ASN A 94 -9.43 -13.80 22.21
C ASN A 94 -10.77 -13.68 21.46
N CYS A 95 -10.82 -12.78 20.49
CA CYS A 95 -12.05 -12.35 19.80
C CYS A 95 -12.56 -13.34 18.73
N GLY A 96 -11.74 -14.33 18.36
CA GLY A 96 -12.10 -15.31 17.33
C GLY A 96 -12.07 -14.81 15.88
N ALA A 97 -11.86 -13.53 15.63
CA ALA A 97 -11.97 -12.93 14.29
C ALA A 97 -10.95 -13.47 13.27
N CYS A 98 -9.81 -14.01 13.73
CA CYS A 98 -8.81 -14.68 12.91
C CYS A 98 -9.09 -16.18 12.67
N GLY A 99 -10.22 -16.71 13.14
CA GLY A 99 -10.62 -18.13 13.04
C GLY A 99 -10.09 -19.03 14.16
N TYR A 100 -9.32 -18.51 15.11
CA TYR A 100 -8.82 -19.23 16.29
C TYR A 100 -9.57 -18.80 17.55
N LYS A 101 -9.79 -19.71 18.48
CA LYS A 101 -10.50 -19.40 19.75
C LYS A 101 -9.73 -18.43 20.62
N THR A 102 -8.41 -18.52 20.61
CA THR A 102 -7.54 -17.67 21.42
C THR A 102 -6.40 -17.06 20.58
N CYS A 103 -5.91 -15.90 21.01
CA CYS A 103 -4.73 -15.28 20.41
C CYS A 103 -3.48 -16.17 20.54
N ALA A 104 -3.38 -16.93 21.64
CA ALA A 104 -2.28 -17.87 21.88
C ALA A 104 -2.29 -19.03 20.86
N GLU A 105 -3.45 -19.57 20.49
CA GLU A 105 -3.58 -20.58 19.44
C GLU A 105 -3.14 -20.02 18.08
N MET A 106 -3.65 -18.85 17.70
CA MET A 106 -3.28 -18.19 16.44
C MET A 106 -1.77 -17.91 16.38
N ASN A 107 -1.17 -17.43 17.47
CA ASN A 107 0.25 -17.11 17.53
C ASN A 107 1.16 -18.35 17.40
N ARG A 108 0.67 -19.54 17.77
CA ARG A 108 1.37 -20.84 17.64
C ARG A 108 1.06 -21.57 16.34
N ALA A 109 0.06 -21.11 15.58
CA ALA A 109 -0.30 -21.74 14.33
C ALA A 109 0.88 -21.72 13.36
N GLU A 110 0.99 -22.78 12.56
CA GLU A 110 1.99 -22.91 11.52
C GLU A 110 1.94 -21.71 10.58
N GLU A 111 3.10 -21.19 10.28
CA GLU A 111 3.24 -20.04 9.41
C GLU A 111 3.17 -20.47 7.94
N VAL A 112 2.32 -19.80 7.18
CA VAL A 112 2.24 -19.94 5.73
C VAL A 112 2.72 -18.65 5.10
N GLU A 113 3.78 -18.72 4.34
CA GLU A 113 4.30 -17.59 3.56
C GLU A 113 3.72 -17.60 2.15
N SER A 114 3.25 -16.45 1.72
CA SER A 114 2.84 -16.17 0.35
C SER A 114 3.66 -15.01 -0.21
N LEU A 115 3.52 -14.74 -1.50
CA LEU A 115 4.16 -13.58 -2.14
C LEU A 115 3.73 -12.24 -1.51
N THR A 116 2.57 -12.20 -0.87
CA THR A 116 1.94 -10.95 -0.41
C THR A 116 2.02 -10.72 1.09
N ALA A 117 2.14 -11.80 1.88
CA ALA A 117 2.13 -11.74 3.34
C ALA A 117 2.47 -13.09 3.98
N ARG A 118 2.66 -13.10 5.29
CA ARG A 118 2.69 -14.31 6.13
C ARG A 118 1.42 -14.41 6.96
N GLY A 119 0.83 -15.59 6.98
CA GLY A 119 -0.38 -15.90 7.72
C GLY A 119 -0.23 -17.11 8.67
N PRO A 120 -1.27 -17.42 9.45
CA PRO A 120 -2.46 -16.63 9.75
C PRO A 120 -2.12 -15.34 10.48
N SER A 121 -2.97 -14.30 10.33
CA SER A 121 -2.72 -12.97 10.88
C SER A 121 -3.84 -12.54 11.82
N CYS A 122 -3.49 -11.76 12.85
CA CYS A 122 -4.46 -11.07 13.69
C CYS A 122 -5.20 -10.01 12.87
N GLN A 123 -6.52 -10.12 12.77
CA GLN A 123 -7.34 -9.19 12.01
C GLN A 123 -7.22 -7.74 12.51
N PHE A 124 -7.18 -7.53 13.82
CA PHE A 124 -7.04 -6.19 14.38
C PHE A 124 -5.68 -5.55 14.06
N LYS A 125 -4.61 -6.33 13.92
CA LYS A 125 -3.33 -5.80 13.48
C LYS A 125 -3.38 -5.38 12.01
N ALA A 126 -4.02 -6.16 11.15
CA ALA A 126 -4.23 -5.76 9.76
C ALA A 126 -5.09 -4.48 9.66
N ILE A 127 -6.12 -4.33 10.50
CA ILE A 127 -6.93 -3.11 10.56
C ILE A 127 -6.09 -1.94 11.06
N ASN A 128 -5.31 -2.09 12.14
CA ASN A 128 -4.43 -1.05 12.66
C ASN A 128 -3.42 -0.55 11.62
N LEU A 129 -2.84 -1.48 10.85
CA LEU A 129 -1.94 -1.17 9.73
C LEU A 129 -2.61 -0.25 8.71
N ASN A 130 -3.84 -0.60 8.28
CA ASN A 130 -4.57 0.18 7.28
C ASN A 130 -5.08 1.52 7.84
N ILE A 131 -5.44 1.59 9.13
CA ILE A 131 -5.78 2.86 9.79
C ILE A 131 -4.58 3.80 9.79
N ALA A 132 -3.38 3.31 10.12
CA ALA A 132 -2.16 4.11 10.10
C ALA A 132 -1.84 4.64 8.70
N ALA A 133 -1.90 3.78 7.68
CA ALA A 133 -1.70 4.18 6.28
C ALA A 133 -2.76 5.20 5.82
N GLY A 134 -4.03 4.99 6.19
CA GLY A 134 -5.12 5.92 5.89
C GLY A 134 -4.96 7.27 6.58
N ALA A 135 -4.47 7.31 7.81
CA ALA A 135 -4.17 8.56 8.52
C ALA A 135 -3.04 9.35 7.84
N ALA A 136 -1.99 8.65 7.38
CA ALA A 136 -0.92 9.26 6.58
C ALA A 136 -1.46 9.85 5.28
N ALA A 137 -2.24 9.08 4.52
CA ALA A 137 -2.84 9.53 3.27
C ALA A 137 -3.79 10.73 3.50
N SER A 138 -4.59 10.71 4.55
CA SER A 138 -5.47 11.84 4.93
C SER A 138 -4.67 13.10 5.24
N MET A 139 -3.51 12.97 5.90
CA MET A 139 -2.62 14.10 6.16
C MET A 139 -2.06 14.67 4.86
N ALA A 140 -1.58 13.83 3.93
CA ALA A 140 -1.09 14.26 2.63
C ALA A 140 -2.14 15.08 1.87
N TRP A 141 -3.38 14.64 1.84
CA TRP A 141 -4.49 15.36 1.20
C TRP A 141 -4.75 16.72 1.85
N ARG A 142 -4.71 16.80 3.17
CA ARG A 142 -4.89 18.07 3.91
C ARG A 142 -3.76 19.07 3.63
N LEU A 143 -2.59 18.59 3.26
CA LEU A 143 -1.45 19.40 2.87
C LEU A 143 -1.42 19.73 1.37
N GLY A 144 -2.46 19.35 0.61
CA GLY A 144 -2.58 19.65 -0.82
C GLY A 144 -1.72 18.74 -1.72
N LEU A 145 -1.30 17.58 -1.23
CA LEU A 145 -0.51 16.63 -2.00
C LEU A 145 -1.40 15.57 -2.64
N TYR A 146 -1.02 15.12 -3.83
CA TYR A 146 -1.61 13.93 -4.41
C TYR A 146 -1.08 12.68 -3.72
N CYS A 147 -1.97 11.73 -3.38
CA CYS A 147 -1.56 10.50 -2.76
C CYS A 147 -2.50 9.33 -3.05
N ARG A 148 -1.96 8.10 -2.88
CA ARG A 148 -2.74 6.87 -2.95
C ARG A 148 -2.15 5.80 -2.05
N VAL A 149 -3.04 5.00 -1.44
CA VAL A 149 -2.67 3.76 -0.75
C VAL A 149 -2.62 2.63 -1.78
N PHE A 150 -1.52 1.87 -1.81
CA PHE A 150 -1.32 0.74 -2.70
C PHE A 150 -1.11 -0.56 -1.89
N SER A 151 -1.90 -1.58 -2.20
CA SER A 151 -1.65 -2.95 -1.74
C SER A 151 -0.57 -3.63 -2.58
N THR A 152 -0.61 -3.50 -3.90
CA THR A 152 0.34 -4.11 -4.84
C THR A 152 1.79 -3.74 -4.56
N LEU A 153 2.08 -2.44 -4.41
CA LEU A 153 3.42 -1.96 -4.04
C LEU A 153 3.80 -2.36 -2.60
N GLY A 154 2.82 -2.49 -1.70
CA GLY A 154 3.02 -3.00 -0.34
C GLY A 154 3.42 -4.48 -0.35
N PHE A 155 2.75 -5.31 -1.15
CA PHE A 155 3.09 -6.72 -1.34
C PHE A 155 4.48 -6.90 -1.96
N ALA A 156 4.80 -6.11 -2.98
CA ALA A 156 6.13 -6.11 -3.57
C ALA A 156 7.21 -5.69 -2.56
N SER A 157 6.94 -4.66 -1.75
CA SER A 157 7.85 -4.22 -0.68
C SER A 157 8.08 -5.32 0.36
N PHE A 158 7.04 -6.10 0.70
CA PHE A 158 7.14 -7.27 1.57
C PHE A 158 7.97 -8.37 0.90
N ALA A 159 7.64 -8.76 -0.33
CA ALA A 159 8.33 -9.82 -1.08
C ALA A 159 9.84 -9.53 -1.25
N LEU A 160 10.20 -8.26 -1.44
CA LEU A 160 11.58 -7.79 -1.54
C LEU A 160 12.25 -7.51 -0.18
N ASN A 161 11.56 -7.84 0.93
CA ASN A 161 12.05 -7.65 2.29
C ASN A 161 12.57 -6.23 2.58
N LYS A 162 11.85 -5.20 2.11
CA LYS A 162 12.23 -3.79 2.28
C LYS A 162 12.08 -3.27 3.71
N MET A 163 11.51 -4.07 4.61
CA MET A 163 11.40 -3.78 6.04
C MET A 163 11.52 -5.08 6.85
N GLU A 164 12.48 -5.12 7.75
CA GLU A 164 12.69 -6.28 8.61
C GLU A 164 11.57 -6.50 9.62
N ASN A 165 11.30 -7.76 9.95
CA ASN A 165 10.36 -8.15 11.00
C ASN A 165 8.95 -7.61 10.76
N VAL A 166 8.44 -7.73 9.56
CA VAL A 166 7.05 -7.53 9.17
C VAL A 166 6.53 -8.76 8.46
N ASP A 167 5.24 -9.02 8.57
CA ASP A 167 4.56 -10.16 7.97
C ASP A 167 3.47 -9.72 6.98
N MET A 168 3.14 -8.43 6.98
CA MET A 168 2.19 -7.78 6.07
C MET A 168 2.58 -6.32 5.86
N ALA A 169 2.32 -5.80 4.67
CA ALA A 169 2.65 -4.42 4.33
C ALA A 169 1.64 -3.78 3.39
N VAL A 170 1.49 -2.46 3.52
CA VAL A 170 0.87 -1.59 2.54
C VAL A 170 1.78 -0.38 2.31
N THR A 171 1.61 0.31 1.19
CA THR A 171 2.36 1.54 0.92
C THR A 171 1.43 2.71 0.68
N VAL A 172 1.92 3.91 1.00
CA VAL A 172 1.31 5.18 0.63
C VAL A 172 2.31 5.90 -0.27
N SER A 173 1.91 6.13 -1.51
CA SER A 173 2.65 6.96 -2.43
C SER A 173 2.11 8.39 -2.38
N VAL A 174 3.00 9.37 -2.41
CA VAL A 174 2.68 10.80 -2.34
C VAL A 174 3.55 11.59 -3.30
N SER A 175 2.99 12.63 -3.94
CA SER A 175 3.72 13.47 -4.87
C SER A 175 3.23 14.91 -4.90
N VAL A 176 4.06 15.80 -5.43
CA VAL A 176 3.78 17.21 -5.73
C VAL A 176 3.69 17.45 -7.24
N ALA A 177 3.30 16.43 -8.01
CA ALA A 177 3.15 16.52 -9.45
C ALA A 177 2.18 17.62 -9.87
N LYS A 178 2.35 18.15 -11.10
CA LYS A 178 1.51 19.23 -11.63
C LYS A 178 0.05 18.83 -11.81
N ASN A 179 -0.20 17.56 -12.16
CA ASN A 179 -1.53 16.98 -12.32
C ASN A 179 -1.63 15.75 -11.41
N ASP A 180 -2.86 15.30 -11.08
CA ASP A 180 -3.05 14.10 -10.28
C ASP A 180 -2.59 12.84 -11.03
N PRO A 181 -1.42 12.25 -10.66
CA PRO A 181 -0.91 11.08 -11.36
C PRO A 181 -1.60 9.78 -10.94
N TYR A 182 -2.37 9.80 -9.84
CA TYR A 182 -2.92 8.59 -9.23
C TYR A 182 -4.27 8.17 -9.81
N PHE A 183 -5.06 9.13 -10.28
CA PHE A 183 -6.42 8.88 -10.75
C PHE A 183 -6.61 9.20 -12.22
N ASP A 184 -5.77 10.03 -12.83
CA ASP A 184 -5.75 10.24 -14.28
C ASP A 184 -4.82 9.23 -14.96
N ARG A 185 -5.35 8.03 -15.20
CA ARG A 185 -4.59 6.88 -15.72
C ARG A 185 -4.93 6.50 -17.15
N HIS A 186 -5.76 7.29 -17.84
CA HIS A 186 -6.18 7.00 -19.22
C HIS A 186 -5.01 6.86 -20.19
N GLN A 187 -3.91 7.56 -19.96
CA GLN A 187 -2.70 7.45 -20.77
C GLN A 187 -1.98 6.10 -20.68
N TYR A 188 -2.30 5.26 -19.67
CA TYR A 188 -1.64 3.98 -19.44
C TYR A 188 -2.53 2.78 -19.72
N TRP A 189 -3.84 3.00 -19.94
CA TRP A 189 -4.81 1.92 -20.08
C TRP A 189 -5.92 2.27 -21.06
N THR A 190 -6.12 1.39 -22.04
CA THR A 190 -7.34 1.36 -22.84
C THR A 190 -8.45 0.63 -22.07
N ASP A 191 -9.72 0.92 -22.39
CA ASP A 191 -10.87 0.21 -21.79
C ASP A 191 -10.79 -1.31 -22.02
N GLU A 192 -10.20 -1.74 -23.15
CA GLU A 192 -9.97 -3.16 -23.46
C GLU A 192 -8.99 -3.81 -22.50
N HIS A 193 -7.83 -3.19 -22.25
CA HIS A 193 -6.86 -3.64 -21.24
C HIS A 193 -7.46 -3.70 -19.84
N TRP A 194 -8.33 -2.77 -19.50
CA TRP A 194 -9.02 -2.77 -18.22
C TRP A 194 -9.97 -3.96 -18.08
N LYS A 195 -10.81 -4.20 -19.09
CA LYS A 195 -11.73 -5.34 -19.14
C LYS A 195 -10.99 -6.68 -19.10
N GLU A 196 -9.91 -6.81 -19.87
CA GLU A 196 -9.09 -8.03 -19.90
C GLU A 196 -8.44 -8.31 -18.55
N THR A 197 -7.91 -7.29 -17.88
CA THR A 197 -7.31 -7.41 -16.56
C THR A 197 -8.32 -7.84 -15.52
N PHE A 198 -9.48 -7.20 -15.47
CA PHE A 198 -10.53 -7.58 -14.53
C PHE A 198 -10.99 -9.02 -14.75
N ASN A 199 -11.17 -9.43 -15.98
CA ASN A 199 -11.58 -10.80 -16.31
C ASN A 199 -10.50 -11.82 -15.92
N LYS A 200 -9.22 -11.49 -16.03
CA LYS A 200 -8.11 -12.37 -15.68
C LYS A 200 -7.89 -12.48 -14.16
N GLU A 201 -7.87 -11.37 -13.45
CA GLU A 201 -7.55 -11.33 -12.01
C GLU A 201 -8.75 -11.59 -11.10
N PHE A 202 -9.94 -11.21 -11.53
CA PHE A 202 -11.17 -11.31 -10.73
C PHE A 202 -12.31 -11.96 -11.51
N PRO A 203 -12.12 -13.18 -12.05
CA PRO A 203 -13.12 -13.77 -12.93
C PRO A 203 -14.48 -14.00 -12.26
N THR A 204 -14.51 -14.22 -10.94
CA THR A 204 -15.74 -14.38 -10.17
C THR A 204 -16.38 -13.05 -9.83
N PHE A 205 -15.59 -12.05 -9.50
CA PHE A 205 -16.04 -10.70 -9.19
C PHE A 205 -16.61 -9.99 -10.41
N THR A 206 -15.91 -10.09 -11.55
CA THR A 206 -16.38 -9.49 -12.82
C THR A 206 -17.63 -10.16 -13.35
N ARG A 207 -17.79 -11.49 -13.23
CA ARG A 207 -19.02 -12.18 -13.60
C ARG A 207 -20.22 -11.71 -12.76
N GLY A 208 -20.04 -11.40 -11.48
CA GLY A 208 -21.09 -10.86 -10.62
C GLY A 208 -21.43 -9.39 -10.88
N PHE A 209 -20.41 -8.58 -11.17
CA PHE A 209 -20.57 -7.13 -11.27
C PHE A 209 -20.84 -6.64 -12.70
N ILE A 210 -20.15 -7.18 -13.69
CA ILE A 210 -20.34 -6.80 -15.10
C ILE A 210 -21.56 -7.52 -15.69
N GLY A 211 -21.83 -8.77 -15.30
CA GLY A 211 -23.04 -9.47 -15.71
C GLY A 211 -24.35 -8.83 -15.22
N ALA A 212 -24.30 -8.06 -14.13
CA ALA A 212 -25.43 -7.26 -13.66
C ALA A 212 -25.62 -5.96 -14.47
N ILE A 213 -24.56 -5.45 -15.12
CA ILE A 213 -24.61 -4.25 -15.96
C ILE A 213 -25.01 -4.57 -17.40
N GLU A 214 -24.73 -5.80 -17.89
CA GLU A 214 -25.11 -6.23 -19.24
C GLU A 214 -26.55 -6.76 -19.34
N GLN A 215 -27.31 -6.83 -18.23
CA GLN A 215 -28.70 -7.30 -18.18
C GLN A 215 -29.73 -6.16 -18.03
N GLU A 216 -29.31 -4.90 -18.03
CA GLU A 216 -30.15 -3.71 -18.16
C GLU A 216 -29.97 -3.08 -19.56
#